data_dcdd1304d22b151b0db412cf26ed7710
#
_entry.id   dcdd1304d22b151b0db412cf26ed7710
#
_cell.length_a   1.000
_cell.length_b   1.000
_cell.length_c   1.000
_cell.angle_alpha   90.00
_cell.angle_beta   90.00
_cell.angle_gamma   90.00
#
_symmetry.space_group_name_H-M   'P 1'
#
loop_
_entity.id
_entity.type
_entity.pdbx_description
1 polymer ?
#
loop_
_entity_poly.entity_id
_entity_poly.type
_entity_poly.pdbx_seq_one_letter_code
_entity_poly.pdbx_strand_id
1 'polypeptide(L)'
;KLCIKECGKIVGEYSESEVNEVSDCIPKIFGRVMPLVDSYKENEKFKEWVDLNKKTFAIGRKIESLNKNTGVHPSGIAISYYDIQEICPLQKTSEGDFVTGYDMNYVSELMVKFDVLGLRTLTVVDRVCKSLGIEMDSIDVSDENIYKNFKDLKTPQGLFQIEADTNYRVCKKVKPRGLEELSAVVALARPGALDFTDEYALYTSSGQFGLVHDFFKEELSYTAGIPLYQE
;
A
#
# COMPACT_ATOMS: atom_id res chain seq x y z
N LYS A 1 1.83 5.63 17.45
CA LYS A 1 0.66 6.51 17.58
C LYS A 1 -0.36 5.94 18.58
N LEU A 2 -0.85 4.70 18.40
CA LEU A 2 -1.90 4.11 19.23
C LEU A 2 -1.51 4.09 20.73
N CYS A 3 -0.28 3.68 21.07
CA CYS A 3 0.16 3.64 22.48
C CYS A 3 0.11 5.02 23.17
N ILE A 4 0.45 6.10 22.47
CA ILE A 4 0.36 7.47 23.00
C ILE A 4 -1.11 7.88 23.20
N LYS A 5 -2.00 7.53 22.25
CA LYS A 5 -3.44 7.80 22.43
C LYS A 5 -3.99 7.10 23.65
N GLU A 6 -3.73 5.82 23.81
CA GLU A 6 -4.24 5.04 24.95
C GLU A 6 -3.63 5.52 26.27
N CYS A 7 -2.31 5.73 26.32
CA CYS A 7 -1.68 6.26 27.54
C CYS A 7 -2.15 7.67 27.86
N GLY A 8 -2.36 8.53 26.85
CA GLY A 8 -2.89 9.87 27.05
C GLY A 8 -4.29 9.85 27.67
N LYS A 9 -5.17 8.97 27.18
CA LYS A 9 -6.52 8.84 27.75
C LYS A 9 -6.53 8.27 29.17
N ILE A 10 -5.75 7.21 29.43
CA ILE A 10 -5.82 6.47 30.68
C ILE A 10 -4.96 7.10 31.78
N VAL A 11 -3.77 7.57 31.46
CA VAL A 11 -2.79 8.09 32.42
C VAL A 11 -2.82 9.61 32.49
N GLY A 12 -3.07 10.24 31.35
CA GLY A 12 -3.10 11.71 31.22
C GLY A 12 -4.50 12.29 31.34
N GLU A 13 -5.54 11.46 31.35
CA GLU A 13 -6.96 11.85 31.42
C GLU A 13 -7.41 12.81 30.30
N TYR A 14 -6.68 12.78 29.16
CA TYR A 14 -6.98 13.59 27.99
C TYR A 14 -8.19 13.05 27.21
N SER A 15 -8.91 13.96 26.58
CA SER A 15 -10.00 13.64 25.65
C SER A 15 -9.48 12.97 24.37
N GLU A 16 -10.37 12.33 23.62
CA GLU A 16 -10.07 11.72 22.31
C GLU A 16 -9.51 12.75 21.32
N SER A 17 -10.03 13.98 21.33
CA SER A 17 -9.56 15.05 20.45
C SER A 17 -8.11 15.43 20.75
N GLU A 18 -7.79 15.67 22.01
CA GLU A 18 -6.44 16.07 22.43
C GLU A 18 -5.39 15.00 22.12
N VAL A 19 -5.69 13.72 22.38
CA VAL A 19 -4.75 12.64 22.06
C VAL A 19 -4.61 12.41 20.55
N ASN A 20 -5.64 12.74 19.76
CA ASN A 20 -5.54 12.73 18.31
C ASN A 20 -4.57 13.78 17.81
N GLU A 21 -4.69 15.03 18.26
CA GLU A 21 -3.78 16.11 17.91
C GLU A 21 -2.33 15.75 18.24
N VAL A 22 -2.07 15.25 19.44
CA VAL A 22 -0.73 14.80 19.84
C VAL A 22 -0.22 13.67 18.96
N SER A 23 -1.06 12.67 18.68
CA SER A 23 -0.66 11.55 17.86
C SER A 23 -0.36 11.94 16.42
N ASP A 24 -0.97 13.01 15.91
CA ASP A 24 -0.74 13.50 14.56
C ASP A 24 0.60 14.23 14.42
N CYS A 25 1.13 14.74 15.54
CA CYS A 25 2.50 15.24 15.58
C CYS A 25 3.58 14.16 15.39
N ILE A 26 3.23 12.86 15.54
CA ILE A 26 4.18 11.77 15.31
C ILE A 26 4.32 11.52 13.81
N PRO A 27 5.51 11.70 13.20
CA PRO A 27 5.71 11.57 11.77
C PRO A 27 5.49 10.14 11.26
N LYS A 28 5.26 10.03 9.95
CA LYS A 28 5.35 8.76 9.21
C LYS A 28 6.42 8.91 8.13
N ILE A 29 7.32 7.94 8.04
CA ILE A 29 8.34 7.86 7.00
C ILE A 29 8.06 6.60 6.18
N PHE A 30 7.88 6.76 4.88
CA PHE A 30 7.52 5.66 3.95
C PHE A 30 6.33 4.82 4.46
N GLY A 31 5.30 5.48 5.02
CA GLY A 31 4.10 4.81 5.55
C GLY A 31 4.27 4.18 6.95
N ARG A 32 5.48 4.08 7.48
CA ARG A 32 5.76 3.57 8.83
C ARG A 32 5.75 4.69 9.85
N VAL A 33 5.14 4.44 10.99
CA VAL A 33 5.11 5.39 12.10
C VAL A 33 6.50 5.45 12.73
N MET A 34 7.02 6.66 12.89
CA MET A 34 8.31 6.90 13.55
C MET A 34 8.25 6.45 15.03
N PRO A 35 9.30 5.81 15.57
CA PRO A 35 9.40 5.47 16.98
C PRO A 35 9.21 6.71 17.88
N LEU A 36 8.65 6.51 19.07
CA LEU A 36 8.34 7.61 19.98
C LEU A 36 9.57 8.41 20.40
N VAL A 37 10.70 7.74 20.56
CA VAL A 37 11.97 8.40 20.95
C VAL A 37 12.48 9.32 19.83
N ASP A 38 12.38 8.87 18.60
CA ASP A 38 12.84 9.64 17.45
C ASP A 38 11.86 10.79 17.15
N SER A 39 10.56 10.54 17.28
CA SER A 39 9.53 11.57 17.21
C SER A 39 9.74 12.69 18.23
N TYR A 40 10.16 12.34 19.46
CA TYR A 40 10.51 13.31 20.49
C TYR A 40 11.68 14.20 20.10
N LYS A 41 12.66 13.66 19.35
CA LYS A 41 13.83 14.43 18.90
C LYS A 41 13.52 15.33 17.72
N GLU A 42 12.65 14.88 16.81
CA GLU A 42 12.44 15.51 15.52
C GLU A 42 11.23 16.45 15.45
N ASN A 43 10.24 16.29 16.33
CA ASN A 43 9.03 17.10 16.30
C ASN A 43 8.88 17.94 17.57
N GLU A 44 9.01 19.25 17.43
CA GLU A 44 9.00 20.19 18.55
C GLU A 44 7.68 20.18 19.33
N LYS A 45 6.52 20.13 18.64
CA LYS A 45 5.21 20.08 19.30
C LYS A 45 5.00 18.78 20.09
N PHE A 46 5.48 17.66 19.54
CA PHE A 46 5.44 16.39 20.27
C PHE A 46 6.35 16.42 21.49
N LYS A 47 7.54 17.03 21.37
CA LYS A 47 8.49 17.21 22.46
C LYS A 47 7.91 18.06 23.59
N GLU A 48 7.31 19.21 23.28
CA GLU A 48 6.64 20.05 24.27
C GLU A 48 5.58 19.29 25.05
N TRP A 49 4.74 18.53 24.34
CA TRP A 49 3.73 17.71 25.00
C TRP A 49 4.36 16.62 25.89
N VAL A 50 5.41 15.96 25.43
CA VAL A 50 6.12 14.92 26.21
C VAL A 50 6.75 15.50 27.47
N ASP A 51 7.36 16.68 27.39
CA ASP A 51 8.00 17.34 28.52
C ASP A 51 7.00 17.67 29.64
N LEU A 52 5.75 17.96 29.28
CA LEU A 52 4.63 18.14 30.21
C LEU A 52 4.06 16.80 30.70
N ASN A 53 4.24 15.71 29.95
CA ASN A 53 3.59 14.41 30.15
C ASN A 53 4.60 13.27 30.30
N LYS A 54 5.69 13.46 31.04
CA LYS A 54 6.81 12.51 31.17
C LYS A 54 6.37 11.11 31.61
N LYS A 55 5.42 11.01 32.55
CA LYS A 55 4.91 9.74 33.04
C LYS A 55 4.15 8.97 31.93
N THR A 56 3.26 9.65 31.23
CA THR A 56 2.49 9.11 30.10
C THR A 56 3.40 8.62 29.00
N PHE A 57 4.41 9.42 28.64
CA PHE A 57 5.41 9.06 27.63
C PHE A 57 6.25 7.85 28.06
N ALA A 58 6.70 7.82 29.33
CA ALA A 58 7.51 6.71 29.83
C ALA A 58 6.74 5.38 29.79
N ILE A 59 5.44 5.39 30.07
CA ILE A 59 4.58 4.21 29.96
C ILE A 59 4.38 3.87 28.47
N GLY A 60 4.07 4.86 27.63
CA GLY A 60 3.91 4.68 26.19
C GLY A 60 5.09 4.01 25.51
N ARG A 61 6.32 4.39 25.91
CA ARG A 61 7.55 3.76 25.43
C ARG A 61 7.68 2.27 25.84
N LYS A 62 7.20 1.90 27.01
CA LYS A 62 7.25 0.50 27.47
C LYS A 62 6.29 -0.41 26.73
N ILE A 63 5.18 0.12 26.24
CA ILE A 63 4.15 -0.63 25.50
C ILE A 63 4.23 -0.39 23.99
N GLU A 64 5.17 0.44 23.54
CA GLU A 64 5.42 0.62 22.10
C GLU A 64 5.82 -0.72 21.48
N SER A 65 5.29 -0.99 20.29
CA SER A 65 5.49 -2.24 19.55
C SER A 65 4.87 -3.51 20.16
N LEU A 66 4.19 -3.41 21.29
CA LEU A 66 3.40 -4.54 21.79
C LEU A 66 2.10 -4.68 21.00
N ASN A 67 1.73 -5.92 20.72
CA ASN A 67 0.45 -6.22 20.08
C ASN A 67 -0.70 -5.91 21.03
N LYS A 68 -1.68 -5.15 20.55
CA LYS A 68 -2.89 -4.82 21.31
C LYS A 68 -4.10 -5.62 20.85
N ASN A 69 -4.29 -5.76 19.56
CA ASN A 69 -5.44 -6.39 18.97
C ASN A 69 -5.02 -7.52 18.05
N THR A 70 -5.85 -8.53 17.94
CA THR A 70 -5.81 -9.53 16.89
C THR A 70 -6.81 -9.14 15.80
N GLY A 71 -6.48 -9.43 14.56
CA GLY A 71 -7.34 -9.19 13.42
C GLY A 71 -7.31 -10.39 12.48
N VAL A 72 -8.39 -10.58 11.75
CA VAL A 72 -8.47 -11.60 10.70
C VAL A 72 -8.19 -10.93 9.35
N HIS A 73 -7.37 -11.56 8.53
CA HIS A 73 -7.15 -11.08 7.17
C HIS A 73 -8.42 -11.32 6.34
N PRO A 74 -8.98 -10.30 5.67
CA PRO A 74 -10.28 -10.41 5.03
C PRO A 74 -10.32 -11.34 3.81
N SER A 75 -9.16 -11.64 3.22
CA SER A 75 -9.06 -12.40 1.96
C SER A 75 -7.92 -13.42 1.96
N GLY A 76 -7.11 -13.48 3.01
CA GLY A 76 -5.97 -14.40 3.11
C GLY A 76 -6.41 -15.77 3.56
N ILE A 77 -6.03 -16.81 2.80
CA ILE A 77 -6.27 -18.22 3.11
C ILE A 77 -4.91 -18.91 3.25
N ALA A 78 -4.69 -19.56 4.40
CA ALA A 78 -3.50 -20.38 4.60
C ALA A 78 -3.77 -21.81 4.11
N ILE A 79 -2.89 -22.34 3.28
CA ILE A 79 -2.98 -23.70 2.72
C ILE A 79 -1.72 -24.46 3.13
N SER A 80 -1.91 -25.68 3.65
CA SER A 80 -0.85 -26.55 4.08
C SER A 80 -1.04 -27.95 3.49
N TYR A 81 0.08 -28.67 3.28
CA TYR A 81 0.07 -30.11 2.95
C TYR A 81 -0.17 -30.98 4.18
N TYR A 82 0.04 -30.45 5.38
CA TYR A 82 -0.16 -31.15 6.66
C TYR A 82 -1.41 -30.60 7.36
N ASP A 83 -1.88 -31.33 8.36
CA ASP A 83 -2.93 -30.80 9.23
C ASP A 83 -2.42 -29.52 9.89
N ILE A 84 -3.18 -28.43 9.70
CA ILE A 84 -2.78 -27.10 10.19
C ILE A 84 -2.59 -27.12 11.71
N GLN A 85 -3.36 -27.93 12.44
CA GLN A 85 -3.24 -28.03 13.90
C GLN A 85 -1.90 -28.60 14.37
N GLU A 86 -1.23 -29.37 13.53
CA GLU A 86 0.10 -29.92 13.85
C GLU A 86 1.22 -28.89 13.75
N ILE A 87 1.01 -27.83 12.95
CA ILE A 87 2.06 -26.84 12.65
C ILE A 87 1.73 -25.42 13.13
N CYS A 88 0.45 -25.14 13.41
CA CYS A 88 0.01 -23.83 13.84
C CYS A 88 -1.19 -23.93 14.78
N PRO A 89 -1.18 -23.27 15.94
CA PRO A 89 -2.36 -23.20 16.79
C PRO A 89 -3.49 -22.49 16.05
N LEU A 90 -4.72 -22.92 16.30
CA LEU A 90 -5.92 -22.29 15.75
C LEU A 90 -6.62 -21.46 16.83
N GLN A 91 -7.15 -20.32 16.41
CA GLN A 91 -8.02 -19.48 17.23
C GLN A 91 -9.41 -19.43 16.63
N LYS A 92 -10.44 -19.44 17.49
CA LYS A 92 -11.82 -19.26 17.05
C LYS A 92 -12.16 -17.76 17.09
N THR A 93 -12.72 -17.26 16.01
CA THR A 93 -13.19 -15.88 15.92
C THR A 93 -14.52 -15.70 16.66
N SER A 94 -14.93 -14.46 16.87
CA SER A 94 -16.27 -14.13 17.42
C SER A 94 -17.41 -14.61 16.52
N GLU A 95 -17.17 -14.76 15.23
CA GLU A 95 -18.13 -15.24 14.24
C GLU A 95 -18.19 -16.76 14.13
N GLY A 96 -17.25 -17.46 14.79
CA GLY A 96 -17.22 -18.90 14.87
C GLY A 96 -16.23 -19.58 13.91
N ASP A 97 -15.58 -18.82 13.05
CA ASP A 97 -14.58 -19.32 12.13
C ASP A 97 -13.24 -19.60 12.84
N PHE A 98 -12.44 -20.51 12.24
CA PHE A 98 -11.10 -20.78 12.71
C PHE A 98 -10.07 -20.01 11.89
N VAL A 99 -9.10 -19.41 12.57
CA VAL A 99 -7.96 -18.72 11.97
C VAL A 99 -6.67 -19.19 12.60
N THR A 100 -5.56 -19.03 11.87
CA THR A 100 -4.22 -19.32 12.39
C THR A 100 -3.92 -18.44 13.59
N GLY A 101 -3.34 -19.03 14.65
CA GLY A 101 -3.01 -18.32 15.88
C GLY A 101 -1.67 -17.59 15.84
N TYR A 102 -0.84 -17.86 14.83
CA TYR A 102 0.41 -17.14 14.61
C TYR A 102 0.19 -15.86 13.80
N ASP A 103 1.10 -14.91 13.97
CA ASP A 103 1.19 -13.73 13.14
C ASP A 103 1.42 -14.09 11.67
N MET A 104 0.85 -13.29 10.77
CA MET A 104 0.88 -13.49 9.32
C MET A 104 2.29 -13.74 8.75
N ASN A 105 3.31 -13.10 9.29
CA ASN A 105 4.69 -13.28 8.83
C ASN A 105 5.21 -14.70 9.11
N TYR A 106 4.91 -15.25 10.30
CA TYR A 106 5.28 -16.62 10.64
C TYR A 106 4.43 -17.66 9.89
N VAL A 107 3.16 -17.36 9.65
CA VAL A 107 2.29 -18.23 8.82
C VAL A 107 2.89 -18.41 7.42
N SER A 108 3.43 -17.35 6.83
CA SER A 108 4.04 -17.38 5.48
C SER A 108 5.32 -18.22 5.42
N GLU A 109 6.00 -18.43 6.55
CA GLU A 109 7.16 -19.33 6.65
C GLU A 109 6.77 -20.81 6.78
N LEU A 110 5.58 -21.09 7.30
CA LEU A 110 5.09 -22.46 7.58
C LEU A 110 4.18 -23.01 6.51
N MET A 111 3.45 -22.15 5.82
CA MET A 111 2.40 -22.50 4.87
C MET A 111 2.36 -21.53 3.71
N VAL A 112 1.63 -21.91 2.65
CA VAL A 112 1.36 -21.00 1.54
C VAL A 112 0.15 -20.15 1.88
N LYS A 113 0.32 -18.83 1.82
CA LYS A 113 -0.77 -17.85 1.96
C LYS A 113 -1.26 -17.43 0.59
N PHE A 114 -2.54 -17.65 0.33
CA PHE A 114 -3.23 -17.14 -0.86
C PHE A 114 -4.13 -15.97 -0.48
N ASP A 115 -4.03 -14.88 -1.23
CA ASP A 115 -4.92 -13.74 -1.09
C ASP A 115 -5.94 -13.74 -2.23
N VAL A 116 -7.21 -13.98 -1.89
CA VAL A 116 -8.32 -13.96 -2.85
C VAL A 116 -8.98 -12.59 -2.79
N LEU A 117 -8.58 -11.72 -3.71
CA LEU A 117 -9.06 -10.34 -3.76
C LEU A 117 -10.22 -10.20 -4.75
N GLY A 118 -11.42 -9.94 -4.23
CA GLY A 118 -12.56 -9.56 -5.05
C GLY A 118 -12.52 -8.09 -5.45
N LEU A 119 -12.67 -7.79 -6.74
CA LEU A 119 -12.72 -6.44 -7.28
C LEU A 119 -14.13 -6.08 -7.73
N ARG A 120 -14.74 -5.09 -7.11
CA ARG A 120 -16.07 -4.57 -7.52
C ARG A 120 -16.08 -4.07 -8.96
N THR A 121 -14.97 -3.48 -9.41
CA THR A 121 -14.81 -3.00 -10.78
C THR A 121 -14.95 -4.13 -11.80
N LEU A 122 -14.38 -5.30 -11.54
CA LEU A 122 -14.57 -6.47 -12.43
C LEU A 122 -16.03 -6.91 -12.51
N THR A 123 -16.80 -6.80 -11.42
CA THR A 123 -18.25 -7.05 -11.46
C THR A 123 -18.98 -6.07 -12.37
N VAL A 124 -18.55 -4.80 -12.38
CA VAL A 124 -19.13 -3.78 -13.29
C VAL A 124 -18.78 -4.13 -14.74
N VAL A 125 -17.52 -4.45 -15.03
CA VAL A 125 -17.07 -4.85 -16.37
C VAL A 125 -17.85 -6.09 -16.85
N ASP A 126 -17.97 -7.13 -16.04
CA ASP A 126 -18.74 -8.35 -16.36
C ASP A 126 -20.21 -8.02 -16.71
N ARG A 127 -20.85 -7.16 -15.93
CA ARG A 127 -22.24 -6.75 -16.20
C ARG A 127 -22.37 -5.98 -17.52
N VAL A 128 -21.41 -5.10 -17.82
CA VAL A 128 -21.38 -4.37 -19.09
C VAL A 128 -21.19 -5.34 -20.26
N CYS A 129 -20.21 -6.24 -20.17
CA CYS A 129 -19.97 -7.27 -21.19
C CYS A 129 -21.24 -8.11 -21.46
N LYS A 130 -21.89 -8.60 -20.40
CA LYS A 130 -23.15 -9.34 -20.50
C LYS A 130 -24.26 -8.52 -21.16
N SER A 131 -24.36 -7.24 -20.87
CA SER A 131 -25.35 -6.34 -21.49
C SER A 131 -25.09 -6.14 -22.98
N LEU A 132 -23.85 -6.20 -23.40
CA LEU A 132 -23.42 -6.05 -24.80
C LEU A 132 -23.37 -7.40 -25.55
N GLY A 133 -23.54 -8.52 -24.85
CA GLY A 133 -23.43 -9.87 -25.44
C GLY A 133 -22.02 -10.23 -25.87
N ILE A 134 -20.99 -9.69 -25.17
CA ILE A 134 -19.58 -10.00 -25.41
C ILE A 134 -18.95 -10.69 -24.20
N GLU A 135 -17.93 -11.51 -24.46
CA GLU A 135 -17.11 -12.12 -23.41
C GLU A 135 -16.01 -11.14 -22.97
N MET A 136 -15.69 -11.12 -21.67
CA MET A 136 -14.67 -10.22 -21.12
C MET A 136 -13.28 -10.46 -21.75
N ASP A 137 -12.94 -11.73 -22.01
CA ASP A 137 -11.67 -12.14 -22.62
C ASP A 137 -11.57 -11.77 -24.11
N SER A 138 -12.68 -11.35 -24.74
CA SER A 138 -12.68 -10.87 -26.11
C SER A 138 -12.27 -9.40 -26.27
N ILE A 139 -12.07 -8.70 -25.15
CA ILE A 139 -11.66 -7.28 -25.17
C ILE A 139 -10.18 -7.20 -25.57
N ASP A 140 -9.92 -6.58 -26.72
CA ASP A 140 -8.55 -6.36 -27.20
C ASP A 140 -7.90 -5.21 -26.41
N VAL A 141 -7.11 -5.56 -25.40
CA VAL A 141 -6.35 -4.59 -24.60
C VAL A 141 -5.14 -3.99 -25.34
N SER A 142 -4.82 -4.48 -26.54
CA SER A 142 -3.74 -3.92 -27.38
C SER A 142 -4.24 -2.83 -28.32
N ASP A 143 -5.55 -2.57 -28.42
CA ASP A 143 -6.09 -1.53 -29.28
C ASP A 143 -5.56 -0.14 -28.86
N GLU A 144 -4.72 0.43 -29.73
CA GLU A 144 -4.12 1.75 -29.53
C GLU A 144 -5.16 2.87 -29.30
N ASN A 145 -6.38 2.73 -29.80
CA ASN A 145 -7.42 3.73 -29.62
C ASN A 145 -7.83 3.89 -28.15
N ILE A 146 -7.69 2.84 -27.33
CA ILE A 146 -7.92 2.90 -25.88
C ILE A 146 -6.95 3.92 -25.27
N TYR A 147 -5.67 3.86 -25.64
CA TYR A 147 -4.59 4.65 -25.04
C TYR A 147 -4.50 6.08 -25.57
N LYS A 148 -5.02 6.37 -26.75
CA LYS A 148 -5.04 7.74 -27.32
C LYS A 148 -5.69 8.76 -26.38
N ASN A 149 -6.67 8.32 -25.60
CA ASN A 149 -7.37 9.18 -24.64
C ASN A 149 -6.50 9.61 -23.45
N PHE A 150 -5.45 8.87 -23.14
CA PHE A 150 -4.53 9.22 -22.04
C PHE A 150 -3.62 10.40 -22.36
N LYS A 151 -3.42 10.71 -23.66
CA LYS A 151 -2.59 11.84 -24.09
C LYS A 151 -3.14 13.18 -23.57
N ASP A 152 -4.46 13.34 -23.60
CA ASP A 152 -5.16 14.57 -23.22
C ASP A 152 -6.20 14.32 -22.11
N LEU A 153 -5.87 13.41 -21.19
CA LEU A 153 -6.76 13.01 -20.10
C LEU A 153 -7.17 14.21 -19.24
N LYS A 154 -8.42 14.62 -19.32
CA LYS A 154 -8.95 15.77 -18.58
C LYS A 154 -9.46 15.41 -17.20
N THR A 155 -9.99 14.22 -17.03
CA THR A 155 -10.58 13.72 -15.78
C THR A 155 -10.25 12.24 -15.58
N PRO A 156 -9.93 11.80 -14.37
CA PRO A 156 -9.65 10.39 -14.07
C PRO A 156 -10.93 9.60 -13.76
N GLN A 157 -12.11 10.23 -13.75
CA GLN A 157 -13.36 9.60 -13.33
C GLN A 157 -13.66 8.35 -14.16
N GLY A 158 -13.97 7.24 -13.47
CA GLY A 158 -14.27 5.95 -14.10
C GLY A 158 -13.02 5.14 -14.48
N LEU A 159 -11.82 5.66 -14.30
CA LEU A 159 -10.59 4.94 -14.58
C LEU A 159 -10.06 4.30 -13.29
N PHE A 160 -10.37 3.03 -13.09
CA PHE A 160 -9.96 2.27 -11.91
C PHE A 160 -8.46 2.46 -11.61
N GLN A 161 -8.12 2.67 -10.35
CA GLN A 161 -6.82 3.03 -9.81
C GLN A 161 -6.26 4.39 -10.27
N ILE A 162 -6.55 4.85 -11.49
CA ILE A 162 -6.07 6.15 -11.99
C ILE A 162 -6.82 7.33 -11.33
N GLU A 163 -8.01 7.09 -10.77
CA GLU A 163 -8.81 8.12 -10.07
C GLU A 163 -8.11 8.74 -8.86
N ALA A 164 -7.17 8.04 -8.22
CA ALA A 164 -6.41 8.58 -7.11
C ALA A 164 -5.49 9.72 -7.59
N ASP A 165 -5.45 10.83 -6.85
CA ASP A 165 -4.72 12.05 -7.24
C ASP A 165 -3.27 11.79 -7.63
N THR A 166 -2.58 10.91 -6.92
CA THR A 166 -1.18 10.58 -7.22
C THR A 166 -1.07 9.84 -8.54
N ASN A 167 -1.89 8.80 -8.75
CA ASN A 167 -1.91 8.02 -9.98
C ASN A 167 -2.30 8.89 -11.18
N TYR A 168 -3.27 9.77 -11.01
CA TYR A 168 -3.69 10.70 -12.06
C TYR A 168 -2.57 11.66 -12.46
N ARG A 169 -1.84 12.22 -11.49
CA ARG A 169 -0.67 13.08 -11.77
C ARG A 169 0.43 12.34 -12.53
N VAL A 170 0.75 11.11 -12.12
CA VAL A 170 1.72 10.26 -12.81
C VAL A 170 1.23 9.95 -14.22
N CYS A 171 -0.01 9.54 -14.38
CA CYS A 171 -0.63 9.23 -15.67
C CYS A 171 -0.55 10.42 -16.66
N LYS A 172 -0.82 11.63 -16.18
CA LYS A 172 -0.71 12.87 -17.01
C LYS A 172 0.72 13.17 -17.45
N LYS A 173 1.72 12.81 -16.64
CA LYS A 173 3.13 13.00 -17.01
C LYS A 173 3.59 11.93 -18.00
N VAL A 174 3.32 10.67 -17.71
CA VAL A 174 3.76 9.52 -18.52
C VAL A 174 3.02 9.43 -19.85
N LYS A 175 1.71 9.72 -19.88
CA LYS A 175 0.84 9.63 -21.06
C LYS A 175 0.90 8.25 -21.71
N PRO A 176 0.49 7.20 -21.03
CA PRO A 176 0.71 5.82 -21.44
C PRO A 176 0.10 5.54 -22.80
N ARG A 177 0.82 4.81 -23.65
CA ARG A 177 0.47 4.44 -25.02
C ARG A 177 0.13 2.96 -25.18
N GLY A 178 0.24 2.20 -24.10
CA GLY A 178 -0.02 0.77 -24.07
C GLY A 178 -0.19 0.27 -22.65
N LEU A 179 -0.53 -1.02 -22.52
CA LEU A 179 -0.81 -1.67 -21.24
C LEU A 179 0.41 -1.66 -20.31
N GLU A 180 1.60 -1.88 -20.84
CA GLU A 180 2.85 -1.87 -20.08
C GLU A 180 3.12 -0.51 -19.44
N GLU A 181 3.02 0.56 -20.24
CA GLU A 181 3.20 1.92 -19.73
C GLU A 181 2.11 2.31 -18.73
N LEU A 182 0.87 1.81 -18.90
CA LEU A 182 -0.22 2.00 -17.96
C LEU A 182 0.04 1.24 -16.64
N SER A 183 0.58 0.03 -16.72
CA SER A 183 1.03 -0.74 -15.56
C SER A 183 2.13 -0.01 -14.80
N ALA A 184 3.11 0.55 -15.53
CA ALA A 184 4.16 1.36 -14.96
C ALA A 184 3.64 2.61 -14.24
N VAL A 185 2.60 3.27 -14.75
CA VAL A 185 1.93 4.40 -14.06
C VAL A 185 1.46 3.99 -12.67
N VAL A 186 0.84 2.82 -12.53
CA VAL A 186 0.35 2.32 -11.24
C VAL A 186 1.49 1.95 -10.30
N ALA A 187 2.58 1.41 -10.84
CA ALA A 187 3.77 1.07 -10.06
C ALA A 187 4.53 2.32 -9.58
N LEU A 188 4.72 3.31 -10.45
CA LEU A 188 5.36 4.60 -10.14
C LEU A 188 4.61 5.41 -9.07
N ALA A 189 3.30 5.28 -8.98
CA ALA A 189 2.50 6.01 -7.99
C ALA A 189 2.66 5.51 -6.55
N ARG A 190 3.55 4.57 -6.29
CA ARG A 190 3.85 4.07 -4.94
C ARG A 190 4.98 4.87 -4.28
N PRO A 191 4.96 5.01 -2.95
CA PRO A 191 6.09 5.59 -2.22
C PRO A 191 7.41 4.86 -2.56
N GLY A 192 8.45 5.62 -2.87
CA GLY A 192 9.77 5.08 -3.27
C GLY A 192 9.97 5.00 -4.78
N ALA A 193 8.92 4.80 -5.59
CA ALA A 193 9.02 4.84 -7.05
C ALA A 193 8.58 6.19 -7.64
N LEU A 194 7.83 6.98 -6.86
CA LEU A 194 7.23 8.24 -7.32
C LEU A 194 8.26 9.27 -7.84
N ASP A 195 9.43 9.29 -7.23
CA ASP A 195 10.53 10.20 -7.58
C ASP A 195 11.09 9.94 -8.99
N PHE A 196 10.91 8.73 -9.52
CA PHE A 196 11.34 8.36 -10.87
C PHE A 196 10.32 8.69 -11.97
N THR A 197 9.20 9.34 -11.62
CA THR A 197 8.13 9.64 -12.58
C THR A 197 8.61 10.48 -13.77
N ASP A 198 9.45 11.48 -13.52
CA ASP A 198 9.93 12.39 -14.58
C ASP A 198 10.93 11.68 -15.51
N GLU A 199 11.75 10.81 -14.96
CA GLU A 199 12.68 9.98 -15.73
C GLU A 199 11.94 8.99 -16.63
N TYR A 200 10.92 8.31 -16.09
CA TYR A 200 10.09 7.41 -16.88
C TYR A 200 9.28 8.15 -17.97
N ALA A 201 8.77 9.34 -17.67
CA ALA A 201 8.07 10.18 -18.65
C ALA A 201 9.00 10.66 -19.78
N LEU A 202 10.26 10.92 -19.49
CA LEU A 202 11.27 11.21 -20.50
C LEU A 202 11.49 10.00 -21.41
N TYR A 203 11.62 8.81 -20.84
CA TYR A 203 11.72 7.57 -21.60
C TYR A 203 10.53 7.34 -22.53
N THR A 204 9.30 7.46 -22.05
CA THR A 204 8.11 7.25 -22.90
C THR A 204 7.99 8.27 -24.03
N SER A 205 8.50 9.49 -23.83
CA SER A 205 8.44 10.57 -24.85
C SER A 205 9.60 10.55 -25.86
N SER A 206 10.81 10.19 -25.44
CA SER A 206 12.03 10.31 -26.25
C SER A 206 12.76 8.99 -26.49
N GLY A 207 12.42 7.93 -25.76
CA GLY A 207 13.15 6.66 -25.75
C GLY A 207 14.49 6.72 -25.00
N GLN A 208 14.82 7.88 -24.39
CA GLN A 208 16.07 8.06 -23.67
C GLN A 208 15.90 7.68 -22.19
N PHE A 209 16.84 6.94 -21.67
CA PHE A 209 16.92 6.61 -20.24
C PHE A 209 18.37 6.39 -19.82
N GLY A 210 18.62 6.58 -18.52
CA GLY A 210 19.91 6.29 -17.90
C GLY A 210 19.91 4.93 -17.23
N LEU A 211 21.06 4.28 -17.20
CA LEU A 211 21.31 3.08 -16.40
C LEU A 211 22.31 3.42 -15.32
N VAL A 212 22.08 2.90 -14.12
CA VAL A 212 23.06 3.02 -13.01
C VAL A 212 24.35 2.28 -13.37
N HIS A 213 24.24 1.15 -14.07
CA HIS A 213 25.38 0.36 -14.55
C HIS A 213 24.94 -0.52 -15.72
N ASP A 214 25.85 -0.76 -16.71
CA ASP A 214 25.58 -1.58 -17.90
C ASP A 214 25.14 -3.01 -17.57
N PHE A 215 25.54 -3.53 -16.43
CA PHE A 215 25.12 -4.85 -15.95
C PHE A 215 23.61 -5.02 -15.88
N PHE A 216 22.86 -3.94 -15.60
CA PHE A 216 21.41 -3.97 -15.47
C PHE A 216 20.67 -3.71 -16.79
N LYS A 217 21.38 -3.56 -17.90
CA LYS A 217 20.79 -3.16 -19.18
C LYS A 217 19.76 -4.16 -19.69
N GLU A 218 20.05 -5.44 -19.58
CA GLU A 218 19.16 -6.50 -20.04
C GLU A 218 17.86 -6.51 -19.24
N GLU A 219 17.97 -6.39 -17.91
CA GLU A 219 16.85 -6.52 -16.97
C GLU A 219 16.00 -5.25 -16.83
N LEU A 220 16.59 -4.07 -16.95
CA LEU A 220 15.92 -2.80 -16.68
C LEU A 220 15.63 -1.92 -17.90
N SER A 221 16.04 -2.31 -19.09
CA SER A 221 15.83 -1.48 -20.29
C SER A 221 14.35 -1.21 -20.58
N TYR A 222 13.48 -2.17 -20.33
CA TYR A 222 12.03 -2.04 -20.55
C TYR A 222 11.31 -1.21 -19.48
N THR A 223 11.97 -0.95 -18.36
CA THR A 223 11.47 -0.08 -17.29
C THR A 223 12.25 1.24 -17.19
N ALA A 224 12.90 1.66 -18.25
CA ALA A 224 13.70 2.89 -18.30
C ALA A 224 14.90 2.92 -17.33
N GLY A 225 15.48 1.76 -17.02
CA GLY A 225 16.56 1.64 -16.04
C GLY A 225 16.13 1.70 -14.59
N ILE A 226 14.82 1.72 -14.32
CA ILE A 226 14.24 1.87 -12.98
C ILE A 226 13.82 0.49 -12.47
N PRO A 227 14.21 0.08 -11.25
CA PRO A 227 13.70 -1.13 -10.59
C PRO A 227 12.24 -0.87 -10.13
N LEU A 228 11.32 -1.02 -11.08
CA LEU A 228 9.93 -0.59 -10.94
C LEU A 228 9.05 -1.67 -10.30
N TYR A 229 9.35 -2.93 -10.56
CA TYR A 229 8.64 -4.11 -10.08
C TYR A 229 9.52 -4.90 -9.12
N GLN A 230 8.91 -5.80 -8.36
CA GLN A 230 9.62 -6.60 -7.36
C GLN A 230 10.48 -7.68 -8.03
N GLU A 231 10.03 -8.20 -9.16
CA GLU A 231 10.68 -9.25 -9.95
C GLU A 231 11.94 -8.74 -10.63
#